data_f53a3cb3ff80288174dd201c62fbb6ce
#
_entry.id   f53a3cb3ff80288174dd201c62fbb6ce
#
_cell.length_a   1.000
_cell.length_b   1.000
_cell.length_c   1.000
_cell.angle_alpha   90.00
_cell.angle_beta   90.00
_cell.angle_gamma   90.00
#
_symmetry.space_group_name_H-M   'P 1'
#
loop_
_entity.id
_entity.type
_entity.pdbx_description
1 polymer ?
#
loop_
_entity_poly.entity_id
_entity_poly.type
_entity_poly.pdbx_seq_one_letter_code
_entity_poly.pdbx_strand_id
1 'polypeptide(L)'
;MKTYLEIKVPISFDAPWFSELRTALKDIPVYWQNGYYHITMVFLDETKNLSNVDAIMHKYLDNANAVSLTFDKLDVFATWSGLFIVHLTATRIPEAFQSLVNEIRNELTLTGSKIQSDFRLHVTLGRISDPEADINDIGFLIDEIDFSPLTITLNEVEYREFRGRSIYRNTLK
;
A
#
# COMPACT_ATOMS: atom_id res chain seq x y z
N MET A 1 -8.73 17.95 -5.67
CA MET A 1 -9.31 16.68 -5.14
C MET A 1 -8.20 15.67 -5.00
N LYS A 2 -8.11 15.02 -3.85
CA LYS A 2 -7.15 13.94 -3.62
C LYS A 2 -7.74 12.61 -4.07
N THR A 3 -6.97 11.84 -4.82
CA THR A 3 -7.37 10.51 -5.30
C THR A 3 -6.20 9.54 -5.22
N TYR A 4 -6.47 8.25 -5.27
CA TYR A 4 -5.42 7.24 -5.29
C TYR A 4 -5.87 5.97 -6.00
N LEU A 5 -4.89 5.25 -6.54
CA LEU A 5 -5.04 3.91 -7.09
C LEU A 5 -4.49 2.90 -6.10
N GLU A 6 -5.27 1.90 -5.78
CA GLU A 6 -4.89 0.81 -4.88
C GLU A 6 -5.11 -0.55 -5.53
N ILE A 7 -4.33 -1.53 -5.08
CA ILE A 7 -4.58 -2.95 -5.31
C ILE A 7 -4.81 -3.63 -3.97
N LYS A 8 -5.90 -4.38 -3.85
CA LYS A 8 -6.27 -5.05 -2.59
C LYS A 8 -5.38 -6.24 -2.32
N VAL A 9 -5.08 -6.44 -1.04
CA VAL A 9 -4.26 -7.55 -0.56
C VAL A 9 -5.12 -8.42 0.35
N PRO A 10 -5.57 -9.61 -0.11
CA PRO A 10 -6.50 -10.45 0.64
C PRO A 10 -5.79 -11.25 1.75
N ILE A 11 -5.37 -10.57 2.81
CA ILE A 11 -4.82 -11.19 4.02
C ILE A 11 -5.87 -11.25 5.12
N SER A 12 -5.81 -12.31 5.94
CA SER A 12 -6.68 -12.45 7.10
C SER A 12 -6.11 -11.74 8.32
N PHE A 13 -6.96 -11.03 9.07
CA PHE A 13 -6.64 -10.48 10.38
C PHE A 13 -6.35 -11.56 11.44
N ASP A 14 -6.76 -12.81 11.17
CA ASP A 14 -6.55 -13.95 12.07
C ASP A 14 -5.22 -14.68 11.83
N ALA A 15 -4.39 -14.20 10.92
CA ALA A 15 -3.09 -14.80 10.64
C ALA A 15 -2.22 -14.83 11.92
N PRO A 16 -1.57 -15.97 12.24
CA PRO A 16 -0.77 -16.12 13.47
C PRO A 16 0.30 -15.04 13.64
N TRP A 17 1.00 -14.68 12.57
CA TRP A 17 2.02 -13.63 12.60
C TRP A 17 1.46 -12.26 12.99
N PHE A 18 0.19 -12.00 12.66
CA PHE A 18 -0.48 -10.73 12.99
C PHE A 18 -0.77 -10.64 14.49
N SER A 19 -1.18 -11.74 15.10
CA SER A 19 -1.33 -11.84 16.55
C SER A 19 0.00 -11.66 17.29
N GLU A 20 1.07 -12.25 16.78
CA GLU A 20 2.43 -12.05 17.30
C GLU A 20 2.88 -10.61 17.21
N LEU A 21 2.61 -9.95 16.09
CA LEU A 21 2.91 -8.53 15.89
C LEU A 21 2.18 -7.65 16.91
N ARG A 22 0.90 -7.87 17.11
CA ARG A 22 0.11 -7.13 18.11
C ARG A 22 0.65 -7.35 19.52
N THR A 23 1.03 -8.56 19.86
CA THR A 23 1.62 -8.88 21.17
C THR A 23 2.96 -8.20 21.36
N ALA A 24 3.82 -8.20 20.34
CA ALA A 24 5.12 -7.55 20.38
C ALA A 24 5.01 -6.03 20.61
N LEU A 25 3.99 -5.40 20.06
CA LEU A 25 3.75 -3.96 20.16
C LEU A 25 2.67 -3.56 21.18
N LYS A 26 2.30 -4.44 22.10
CA LYS A 26 1.20 -4.24 23.06
C LYS A 26 1.35 -3.01 23.96
N ASP A 27 2.58 -2.60 24.26
CA ASP A 27 2.87 -1.45 25.12
C ASP A 27 3.03 -0.13 24.35
N ILE A 28 2.84 -0.18 23.03
CA ILE A 28 2.90 0.98 22.13
C ILE A 28 1.49 1.27 21.61
N PRO A 29 1.00 2.51 21.65
CA PRO A 29 -0.31 2.85 21.11
C PRO A 29 -0.28 2.78 19.59
N VAL A 30 -0.86 1.72 19.02
CA VAL A 30 -0.93 1.47 17.59
C VAL A 30 -2.39 1.55 17.12
N TYR A 31 -2.62 2.35 16.09
CA TYR A 31 -3.86 2.31 15.31
C TYR A 31 -3.77 1.22 14.25
N TRP A 32 -4.34 0.05 14.56
CA TRP A 32 -4.34 -1.07 13.63
C TRP A 32 -5.30 -0.83 12.47
N GLN A 33 -4.85 -1.22 11.26
CA GLN A 33 -5.70 -1.19 10.07
C GLN A 33 -6.90 -2.12 10.26
N ASN A 34 -8.07 -1.65 9.89
CA ASN A 34 -9.30 -2.44 9.87
C ASN A 34 -9.94 -2.41 8.47
N GLY A 35 -10.95 -3.25 8.25
CA GLY A 35 -11.63 -3.35 6.97
C GLY A 35 -10.88 -4.23 5.99
N TYR A 36 -10.06 -3.65 5.13
CA TYR A 36 -9.26 -4.39 4.16
C TYR A 36 -7.83 -3.84 4.07
N TYR A 37 -6.94 -4.67 3.50
CA TYR A 37 -5.55 -4.29 3.23
C TYR A 37 -5.35 -3.97 1.76
N HIS A 38 -4.43 -3.06 1.47
CA HIS A 38 -4.10 -2.65 0.11
C HIS A 38 -2.66 -2.15 -0.01
N ILE A 39 -2.19 -2.12 -1.25
CA ILE A 39 -0.99 -1.40 -1.66
C ILE A 39 -1.45 -0.17 -2.43
N THR A 40 -0.97 1.01 -2.05
CA THR A 40 -1.19 2.22 -2.84
C THR A 40 -0.19 2.26 -3.98
N MET A 41 -0.68 2.18 -5.22
CA MET A 41 0.15 2.22 -6.43
C MET A 41 0.54 3.65 -6.79
N VAL A 42 -0.39 4.59 -6.64
CA VAL A 42 -0.15 6.02 -6.83
C VAL A 42 -1.13 6.83 -5.98
N PHE A 43 -0.66 7.93 -5.41
CA PHE A 43 -1.49 8.90 -4.71
C PHE A 43 -1.33 10.27 -5.37
N LEU A 44 -2.46 10.90 -5.68
CA LEU A 44 -2.52 12.22 -6.27
C LEU A 44 -3.00 13.23 -5.21
N ASP A 45 -2.13 14.14 -4.81
CA ASP A 45 -2.48 15.23 -3.88
C ASP A 45 -3.43 16.22 -4.52
N GLU A 46 -3.28 16.43 -5.82
CA GLU A 46 -4.17 17.26 -6.63
C GLU A 46 -4.45 16.57 -7.96
N THR A 47 -5.70 16.17 -8.16
CA THR A 47 -6.15 15.56 -9.41
C THR A 47 -6.67 16.64 -10.36
N LYS A 48 -6.03 16.76 -11.49
CA LYS A 48 -6.49 17.60 -12.60
C LYS A 48 -7.00 16.71 -13.71
N ASN A 49 -8.01 17.20 -14.41
CA ASN A 49 -8.55 16.52 -15.58
C ASN A 49 -8.95 15.07 -15.31
N LEU A 50 -9.96 14.90 -14.46
CA LEU A 50 -10.42 13.58 -14.00
C LEU A 50 -10.74 12.62 -15.16
N SER A 51 -11.28 13.12 -16.27
CA SER A 51 -11.57 12.30 -17.45
C SER A 51 -10.32 11.69 -18.07
N ASN A 52 -9.21 12.43 -18.11
CA ASN A 52 -7.94 11.90 -18.61
C ASN A 52 -7.35 10.88 -17.64
N VAL A 53 -7.47 11.13 -16.35
CA VAL A 53 -7.01 10.18 -15.32
C VAL A 53 -7.79 8.87 -15.40
N ASP A 54 -9.10 8.93 -15.55
CA ASP A 54 -9.95 7.77 -15.74
C ASP A 54 -9.58 6.99 -17.00
N ALA A 55 -9.36 7.69 -18.12
CA ALA A 55 -8.90 7.07 -19.37
C ALA A 55 -7.55 6.34 -19.21
N ILE A 56 -6.63 6.86 -18.39
CA ILE A 56 -5.36 6.21 -18.08
C ILE A 56 -5.60 4.90 -17.30
N MET A 57 -6.52 4.91 -16.33
CA MET A 57 -6.88 3.69 -15.60
C MET A 57 -7.40 2.61 -16.55
N HIS A 58 -8.32 2.97 -17.43
CA HIS A 58 -8.83 2.03 -18.45
C HIS A 58 -7.72 1.51 -19.36
N LYS A 59 -6.86 2.39 -19.85
CA LYS A 59 -5.76 2.03 -20.75
C LYS A 59 -4.84 0.96 -20.16
N TYR A 60 -4.46 1.10 -18.89
CA TYR A 60 -3.47 0.23 -18.28
C TYR A 60 -4.05 -0.96 -17.52
N LEU A 61 -5.28 -0.86 -17.03
CA LEU A 61 -5.82 -1.83 -16.09
C LEU A 61 -6.90 -2.74 -16.65
N ASP A 62 -7.61 -2.35 -17.72
CA ASP A 62 -8.71 -3.17 -18.26
C ASP A 62 -8.24 -4.56 -18.72
N ASN A 63 -7.01 -4.66 -19.21
CA ASN A 63 -6.42 -5.91 -19.73
C ASN A 63 -5.17 -6.35 -18.97
N ALA A 64 -4.87 -5.74 -17.82
CA ALA A 64 -3.72 -6.12 -17.02
C ALA A 64 -3.90 -7.51 -16.39
N ASN A 65 -2.78 -8.20 -16.17
CA ASN A 65 -2.76 -9.49 -15.50
C ASN A 65 -2.73 -9.35 -13.99
N ALA A 66 -3.31 -10.31 -13.29
CA ALA A 66 -3.16 -10.45 -11.86
C ALA A 66 -1.68 -10.58 -11.48
N VAL A 67 -1.34 -10.11 -10.27
CA VAL A 67 0.03 -10.06 -9.78
C VAL A 67 0.22 -11.09 -8.68
N SER A 68 1.20 -11.98 -8.84
CA SER A 68 1.64 -12.86 -7.76
C SER A 68 2.80 -12.18 -7.02
N LEU A 69 2.60 -11.89 -5.73
CA LEU A 69 3.56 -11.18 -4.90
C LEU A 69 3.90 -11.97 -3.65
N THR A 70 5.19 -12.09 -3.34
CA THR A 70 5.67 -12.74 -2.12
C THR A 70 6.06 -11.69 -1.11
N PHE A 71 5.27 -11.58 -0.06
CA PHE A 71 5.59 -10.73 1.09
C PHE A 71 6.52 -11.51 2.01
N ASP A 72 7.66 -10.96 2.34
CA ASP A 72 8.71 -11.64 3.10
C ASP A 72 9.26 -10.84 4.28
N LYS A 73 8.72 -9.65 4.52
CA LYS A 73 9.25 -8.76 5.56
C LYS A 73 8.18 -7.93 6.25
N LEU A 74 8.22 -7.92 7.58
CA LEU A 74 7.57 -6.91 8.41
C LEU A 74 8.58 -5.80 8.70
N ASP A 75 8.16 -4.54 8.59
CA ASP A 75 9.04 -3.39 8.78
C ASP A 75 8.27 -2.17 9.27
N VAL A 76 9.00 -1.10 9.57
CA VAL A 76 8.45 0.19 9.97
C VAL A 76 9.22 1.30 9.27
N PHE A 77 8.52 2.33 8.81
CA PHE A 77 9.15 3.56 8.33
C PHE A 77 8.46 4.79 8.90
N ALA A 78 9.18 5.91 8.93
CA ALA A 78 8.64 7.20 9.32
C ALA A 78 8.15 7.97 8.08
N THR A 79 6.96 8.56 8.17
CA THR A 79 6.52 9.54 7.19
C THR A 79 7.17 10.90 7.47
N TRP A 80 7.13 11.80 6.50
CA TRP A 80 7.64 13.17 6.68
C TRP A 80 6.93 13.93 7.80
N SER A 81 5.70 13.55 8.16
CA SER A 81 4.93 14.12 9.27
C SER A 81 5.25 13.51 10.64
N GLY A 82 6.17 12.55 10.71
CA GLY A 82 6.56 11.87 11.95
C GLY A 82 5.66 10.71 12.36
N LEU A 83 4.70 10.34 11.53
CA LEU A 83 3.89 9.14 11.72
C LEU A 83 4.71 7.89 11.37
N PHE A 84 4.68 6.86 12.21
CA PHE A 84 5.32 5.60 11.90
C PHE A 84 4.32 4.62 11.30
N ILE A 85 4.71 3.96 10.22
CA ILE A 85 3.90 2.99 9.50
C ILE A 85 4.50 1.60 9.71
N VAL A 86 3.79 0.77 10.49
CA VAL A 86 4.08 -0.66 10.62
C VAL A 86 3.44 -1.35 9.41
N HIS A 87 4.24 -2.08 8.65
CA HIS A 87 3.80 -2.58 7.36
C HIS A 87 4.40 -3.93 6.98
N LEU A 88 3.74 -4.57 6.05
CA LEU A 88 4.20 -5.75 5.34
C LEU A 88 4.76 -5.31 3.99
N THR A 89 5.90 -5.86 3.59
CA THR A 89 6.54 -5.54 2.32
C THR A 89 7.18 -6.78 1.68
N ALA A 90 7.67 -6.60 0.46
CA ALA A 90 8.38 -7.61 -0.30
C ALA A 90 9.77 -7.11 -0.69
N THR A 91 10.80 -7.91 -0.45
CA THR A 91 12.17 -7.60 -0.87
C THR A 91 12.29 -7.58 -2.39
N ARG A 92 11.51 -8.43 -3.05
CA ARG A 92 11.49 -8.54 -4.52
C ARG A 92 10.14 -8.12 -5.06
N ILE A 93 10.12 -7.09 -5.89
CA ILE A 93 8.94 -6.65 -6.61
C ILE A 93 8.97 -7.27 -8.01
N PRO A 94 7.89 -7.99 -8.45
CA PRO A 94 7.82 -8.50 -9.81
C PRO A 94 8.00 -7.37 -10.83
N GLU A 95 8.85 -7.59 -11.83
CA GLU A 95 9.17 -6.57 -12.84
C GLU A 95 7.92 -6.05 -13.57
N ALA A 96 7.00 -6.95 -13.92
CA ALA A 96 5.75 -6.57 -14.58
C ALA A 96 4.90 -5.63 -13.72
N PHE A 97 4.86 -5.84 -12.40
CA PHE A 97 4.13 -4.96 -11.49
C PHE A 97 4.82 -3.60 -11.33
N GLN A 98 6.14 -3.61 -11.17
CA GLN A 98 6.91 -2.36 -11.08
C GLN A 98 6.77 -1.53 -12.36
N SER A 99 6.81 -2.16 -13.53
CA SER A 99 6.62 -1.50 -14.82
C SER A 99 5.22 -0.91 -14.96
N LEU A 100 4.20 -1.65 -14.58
CA LEU A 100 2.80 -1.17 -14.60
C LEU A 100 2.63 0.08 -13.74
N VAL A 101 3.15 0.06 -12.52
CA VAL A 101 3.11 1.21 -11.60
C VAL A 101 3.83 2.40 -12.20
N ASN A 102 5.04 2.20 -12.72
CA ASN A 102 5.85 3.27 -13.31
C ASN A 102 5.19 3.90 -14.54
N GLU A 103 4.63 3.10 -15.43
CA GLU A 103 3.93 3.58 -16.63
C GLU A 103 2.71 4.42 -16.27
N ILE A 104 1.88 3.95 -15.35
CA ILE A 104 0.71 4.71 -14.87
C ILE A 104 1.17 6.04 -14.24
N ARG A 105 2.16 6.02 -13.37
CA ARG A 105 2.67 7.22 -12.69
C ARG A 105 3.23 8.23 -13.68
N ASN A 106 4.00 7.78 -14.67
CA ASN A 106 4.59 8.65 -15.69
C ASN A 106 3.50 9.34 -16.52
N GLU A 107 2.49 8.59 -16.94
CA GLU A 107 1.41 9.16 -17.75
C GLU A 107 0.52 10.12 -16.94
N LEU A 108 0.25 9.80 -15.68
CA LEU A 108 -0.48 10.69 -14.78
C LEU A 108 0.26 12.01 -14.55
N THR A 109 1.58 12.00 -14.52
CA THR A 109 2.39 13.23 -14.43
C THR A 109 2.11 14.17 -15.60
N LEU A 110 1.88 13.62 -16.79
CA LEU A 110 1.59 14.39 -18.00
C LEU A 110 0.22 15.07 -17.98
N THR A 111 -0.70 14.65 -17.12
CA THR A 111 -2.01 15.31 -16.95
C THR A 111 -1.92 16.65 -16.20
N GLY A 112 -0.76 16.95 -15.62
CA GLY A 112 -0.57 18.08 -14.71
C GLY A 112 -1.08 17.84 -13.30
N SER A 113 -1.50 16.63 -12.98
CA SER A 113 -1.86 16.22 -11.62
C SER A 113 -0.61 16.18 -10.73
N LYS A 114 -0.78 16.52 -9.46
CA LYS A 114 0.31 16.45 -8.48
C LYS A 114 0.35 15.07 -7.84
N ILE A 115 1.35 14.29 -8.21
CA ILE A 115 1.56 12.94 -7.71
C ILE A 115 2.51 12.99 -6.51
N GLN A 116 2.21 12.24 -5.46
CA GLN A 116 3.16 12.04 -4.37
C GLN A 116 4.42 11.33 -4.87
N SER A 117 5.56 11.64 -4.24
CA SER A 117 6.87 11.10 -4.58
C SER A 117 6.86 9.57 -4.63
N ASP A 118 7.96 8.98 -4.82
CA ASP A 118 8.27 7.59 -5.07
C ASP A 118 7.26 6.52 -4.64
N PHE A 119 7.09 5.52 -5.49
CA PHE A 119 6.37 4.30 -5.13
C PHE A 119 7.15 3.50 -4.08
N ARG A 120 6.49 3.19 -2.98
CA ARG A 120 7.01 2.28 -1.95
C ARG A 120 6.00 1.15 -1.76
N LEU A 121 6.41 -0.08 -2.07
CA LEU A 121 5.58 -1.25 -1.86
C LEU A 121 5.42 -1.50 -0.36
N HIS A 122 4.23 -1.24 0.16
CA HIS A 122 3.89 -1.54 1.54
C HIS A 122 2.39 -1.78 1.71
N VAL A 123 2.07 -2.65 2.64
CA VAL A 123 0.72 -2.87 3.14
C VAL A 123 0.68 -2.35 4.57
N THR A 124 -0.02 -1.27 4.81
CA THR A 124 -0.15 -0.70 6.16
C THR A 124 -0.90 -1.67 7.06
N LEU A 125 -0.27 -2.05 8.16
CA LEU A 125 -0.86 -2.88 9.21
C LEU A 125 -1.28 -2.04 10.41
N GLY A 126 -0.50 -1.03 10.75
CA GLY A 126 -0.77 -0.13 11.85
C GLY A 126 -0.04 1.21 11.73
N ARG A 127 -0.53 2.20 12.44
CA ARG A 127 0.01 3.57 12.49
C ARG A 127 0.30 3.96 13.91
N ILE A 128 1.47 4.56 14.15
CA ILE A 128 1.92 5.04 15.45
C ILE A 128 2.18 6.53 15.35
N SER A 129 1.48 7.32 16.17
CA SER A 129 1.64 8.79 16.25
C SER A 129 2.18 9.25 17.60
N ASP A 130 2.61 8.34 18.45
CA ASP A 130 3.14 8.64 19.77
C ASP A 130 4.49 9.38 19.65
N PRO A 131 4.61 10.62 20.16
CA PRO A 131 5.86 11.37 20.09
C PRO A 131 6.99 10.76 20.95
N GLU A 132 6.65 9.90 21.92
CA GLU A 132 7.62 9.19 22.76
C GLU A 132 8.12 7.89 22.13
N ALA A 133 7.50 7.43 21.02
CA ALA A 133 7.90 6.21 20.35
C ALA A 133 9.21 6.41 19.59
N ASP A 134 10.11 5.43 19.68
CA ASP A 134 11.36 5.36 18.92
C ASP A 134 11.26 4.31 17.82
N ILE A 135 11.54 4.71 16.58
CA ILE A 135 11.44 3.83 15.42
C ILE A 135 12.41 2.64 15.49
N ASN A 136 13.58 2.83 16.11
CA ASN A 136 14.56 1.76 16.26
C ASN A 136 14.08 0.69 17.24
N ASP A 137 13.45 1.10 18.34
CA ASP A 137 12.85 0.18 19.30
C ASP A 137 11.71 -0.62 18.68
N ILE A 138 10.86 0.05 17.88
CA ILE A 138 9.77 -0.61 17.14
C ILE A 138 10.33 -1.61 16.14
N GLY A 139 11.31 -1.21 15.35
CA GLY A 139 11.99 -2.07 14.39
C GLY A 139 12.61 -3.30 15.04
N PHE A 140 13.24 -3.12 16.19
CA PHE A 140 13.83 -4.22 16.96
C PHE A 140 12.77 -5.24 17.43
N LEU A 141 11.64 -4.76 17.92
CA LEU A 141 10.53 -5.63 18.35
C LEU A 141 9.92 -6.40 17.16
N ILE A 142 9.80 -5.75 16.00
CA ILE A 142 9.27 -6.37 14.79
C ILE A 142 10.23 -7.44 14.25
N ASP A 143 11.52 -7.19 14.26
CA ASP A 143 12.54 -8.11 13.75
C ASP A 143 12.60 -9.44 14.51
N GLU A 144 12.10 -9.50 15.72
CA GLU A 144 12.01 -10.72 16.52
C GLU A 144 10.82 -11.62 16.14
N ILE A 145 9.90 -11.14 15.31
CA ILE A 145 8.74 -11.93 14.89
C ILE A 145 9.17 -12.93 13.82
N ASP A 146 8.83 -14.19 14.04
CA ASP A 146 9.04 -15.25 13.05
C ASP A 146 7.98 -15.15 11.95
N PHE A 147 8.34 -14.44 10.87
CA PHE A 147 7.48 -14.23 9.72
C PHE A 147 7.90 -15.11 8.55
N SER A 148 7.07 -16.08 8.19
CA SER A 148 7.28 -16.90 7.01
C SER A 148 6.77 -16.20 5.75
N PRO A 149 7.53 -16.22 4.63
CA PRO A 149 7.09 -15.61 3.38
C PRO A 149 5.70 -16.07 2.95
N LEU A 150 4.91 -15.12 2.47
CA LEU A 150 3.51 -15.31 2.09
C LEU A 150 3.30 -14.87 0.65
N THR A 151 2.99 -15.82 -0.24
CA THR A 151 2.70 -15.54 -1.65
C THR A 151 1.21 -15.39 -1.85
N ILE A 152 0.79 -14.25 -2.41
CA ILE A 152 -0.61 -13.90 -2.63
C ILE A 152 -0.80 -13.42 -4.06
N THR A 153 -1.90 -13.84 -4.69
CA THR A 153 -2.34 -13.29 -5.97
C THR A 153 -3.20 -12.05 -5.72
N LEU A 154 -2.79 -10.92 -6.31
CA LEU A 154 -3.47 -9.63 -6.23
C LEU A 154 -4.18 -9.36 -7.55
N ASN A 155 -5.48 -9.14 -7.52
CA ASN A 155 -6.27 -8.95 -8.74
C ASN A 155 -7.34 -7.86 -8.66
N GLU A 156 -7.64 -7.31 -7.50
CA GLU A 156 -8.65 -6.27 -7.37
C GLU A 156 -8.02 -4.89 -7.30
N VAL A 157 -8.26 -4.06 -8.31
CA VAL A 157 -7.78 -2.67 -8.36
C VAL A 157 -8.95 -1.70 -8.23
N GLU A 158 -8.71 -0.59 -7.56
CA GLU A 158 -9.68 0.49 -7.40
C GLU A 158 -8.99 1.85 -7.42
N TYR A 159 -9.49 2.74 -8.28
CA TYR A 159 -9.15 4.16 -8.27
C TYR A 159 -10.29 4.93 -7.64
N ARG A 160 -9.99 5.72 -6.61
CA ARG A 160 -11.02 6.35 -5.79
C ARG A 160 -10.62 7.72 -5.24
N GLU A 161 -11.60 8.48 -4.84
CA GLU A 161 -11.41 9.68 -4.03
C GLU A 161 -10.89 9.31 -2.64
N PHE A 162 -9.97 10.12 -2.11
CA PHE A 162 -9.54 9.96 -0.73
C PHE A 162 -10.71 10.20 0.22
N ARG A 163 -11.07 9.18 1.01
CA ARG A 163 -12.25 9.15 1.88
C ARG A 163 -13.57 9.41 1.14
N GLY A 164 -13.65 9.01 -0.12
CA GLY A 164 -14.81 9.27 -0.97
C GLY A 164 -15.19 8.08 -1.84
N ARG A 165 -15.83 8.41 -2.95
CA ARG A 165 -16.41 7.41 -3.87
C ARG A 165 -15.36 6.69 -4.69
N SER A 166 -15.73 5.51 -5.15
CA SER A 166 -15.00 4.78 -6.21
C SER A 166 -15.24 5.46 -7.57
N ILE A 167 -14.17 5.59 -8.35
CA ILE A 167 -14.21 6.16 -9.70
C ILE A 167 -14.05 5.05 -10.74
N TYR A 168 -13.10 4.13 -10.51
CA TYR A 168 -12.82 3.01 -11.39
C TYR A 168 -12.58 1.75 -10.55
N ARG A 169 -13.04 0.62 -11.03
CA ARG A 169 -12.78 -0.72 -10.45
C ARG A 169 -12.56 -1.74 -11.55
N ASN A 170 -11.66 -2.66 -11.32
CA ASN A 170 -11.48 -3.81 -12.19
C ASN A 170 -10.93 -5.01 -11.42
N THR A 171 -11.21 -6.20 -11.96
CA THR A 171 -10.55 -7.44 -11.56
C THR A 171 -9.54 -7.80 -12.64
N LEU A 172 -8.26 -7.85 -12.30
CA LEU A 172 -7.18 -8.22 -13.21
C LEU A 172 -7.30 -9.69 -13.64
N LYS A 173 -6.83 -10.01 -14.84
CA LYS A 173 -6.94 -11.33 -15.44
C LYS A 173 -6.00 -12.36 -14.86
#